data_7dd86fe037385e11f2304905633f8e20
#
_entry.id   7dd86fe037385e11f2304905633f8e20
#
_cell.length_a   1.000
_cell.length_b   1.000
_cell.length_c   1.000
_cell.angle_alpha   90.00
_cell.angle_beta   90.00
_cell.angle_gamma   90.00
#
_symmetry.space_group_name_H-M   'P 1'
#
loop_
_entity.id
_entity.type
_entity.pdbx_description
1 polymer ?
#
loop_
_entity_poly.entity_id
_entity_poly.type
_entity_poly.pdbx_seq_one_letter_code
_entity_poly.pdbx_strand_id
1 'polypeptide(L)'
;MSKTPPDFVYRLASMDEWLKTQATGVAPKREIDLKDGYVHLSTREQVLETARLHFAGADDLLALEIPVEAVAEDLKFELAPKRGEEFPHLYRDLLAGDVAAALRLERDGEFFSFGSSL
;
A
#
# COMPACT_ATOMS: atom_id res chain seq x y z
N MET A 1 21.00 7.81 15.90
CA MET A 1 19.68 7.50 16.45
C MET A 1 18.99 6.50 15.55
N SER A 2 18.64 5.34 16.09
CA SER A 2 17.96 4.32 15.29
C SER A 2 16.49 4.70 15.10
N LYS A 3 16.01 4.61 13.86
CA LYS A 3 14.59 4.75 13.59
C LYS A 3 13.88 3.47 13.98
N THR A 4 12.83 3.60 14.76
CA THR A 4 11.93 2.49 15.01
C THR A 4 11.17 2.19 13.72
N PRO A 5 11.12 0.93 13.24
CA PRO A 5 10.31 0.60 12.07
C PRO A 5 8.83 0.93 12.34
N PRO A 6 8.06 1.33 11.33
CA PRO A 6 6.63 1.50 11.51
C PRO A 6 5.96 0.16 11.83
N ASP A 7 4.84 0.20 12.54
CA ASP A 7 4.06 -1.01 12.82
C ASP A 7 3.34 -1.54 11.60
N PHE A 8 2.96 -0.65 10.69
CA PHE A 8 2.17 -0.99 9.49
C PHE A 8 2.73 -0.34 8.25
N VAL A 9 2.53 -1.01 7.12
CA VAL A 9 2.71 -0.44 5.79
C VAL A 9 1.41 -0.65 5.01
N TYR A 10 1.25 0.05 3.88
CA TYR A 10 -0.03 0.14 3.19
C TYR A 10 0.12 -0.11 1.70
N ARG A 11 -0.83 -0.87 1.15
CA ARG A 11 -1.00 -1.05 -0.30
C ARG A 11 -2.29 -0.35 -0.72
N LEU A 12 -2.20 0.59 -1.64
CA LEU A 12 -3.38 1.21 -2.24
C LEU A 12 -4.01 0.22 -3.22
N ALA A 13 -5.32 0.06 -3.12
CA ALA A 13 -6.06 -0.87 -3.96
C ALA A 13 -7.45 -0.34 -4.26
N SER A 14 -7.96 -0.63 -5.47
CA SER A 14 -9.37 -0.40 -5.75
C SER A 14 -10.21 -1.48 -5.06
N MET A 15 -11.52 -1.25 -4.96
CA MET A 15 -12.43 -2.27 -4.44
C MET A 15 -12.33 -3.57 -5.25
N ASP A 16 -12.25 -3.47 -6.59
CA ASP A 16 -12.08 -4.64 -7.45
C ASP A 16 -10.81 -5.42 -7.14
N GLU A 17 -9.71 -4.73 -6.94
CA GLU A 17 -8.44 -5.37 -6.59
C GLU A 17 -8.53 -6.07 -5.23
N TRP A 18 -9.19 -5.44 -4.27
CA TRP A 18 -9.39 -6.06 -2.95
C TRP A 18 -10.26 -7.31 -3.03
N LEU A 19 -11.36 -7.25 -3.80
CA LEU A 19 -12.23 -8.40 -3.99
C LEU A 19 -11.47 -9.55 -4.68
N LYS A 20 -10.63 -9.27 -5.66
CA LYS A 20 -9.77 -10.27 -6.30
C LYS A 20 -8.77 -10.85 -5.31
N THR A 21 -8.19 -10.02 -4.45
CA THR A 21 -7.26 -10.46 -3.41
C THR A 21 -7.95 -11.48 -2.49
N GLN A 22 -9.17 -11.19 -2.07
CA GLN A 22 -9.93 -12.09 -1.22
C GLN A 22 -10.32 -13.38 -1.92
N ALA A 23 -10.67 -13.31 -3.21
CA ALA A 23 -11.09 -14.46 -3.99
C ALA A 23 -9.92 -15.39 -4.32
N THR A 24 -8.76 -14.85 -4.64
CA THR A 24 -7.59 -15.65 -5.08
C THR A 24 -6.57 -15.89 -3.96
N GLY A 25 -6.60 -15.10 -2.91
CA GLY A 25 -5.60 -15.12 -1.84
C GLY A 25 -4.36 -14.28 -2.11
N VAL A 26 -4.24 -13.68 -3.31
CA VAL A 26 -3.05 -12.92 -3.72
C VAL A 26 -3.47 -11.58 -4.30
N ALA A 27 -2.82 -10.51 -3.84
CA ALA A 27 -3.09 -9.17 -4.36
C ALA A 27 -2.60 -9.06 -5.81
N PRO A 28 -3.43 -8.52 -6.72
CA PRO A 28 -2.99 -8.30 -8.10
C PRO A 28 -1.78 -7.38 -8.15
N LYS A 29 -0.84 -7.71 -9.03
CA LYS A 29 0.30 -6.85 -9.30
C LYS A 29 -0.03 -5.89 -10.42
N ARG A 30 0.42 -4.65 -10.27
CA ARG A 30 0.32 -3.65 -11.34
C ARG A 30 1.54 -3.74 -12.23
N GLU A 31 1.46 -3.11 -13.40
CA GLU A 31 2.56 -3.11 -14.36
C GLU A 31 3.87 -2.63 -13.74
N ILE A 32 3.81 -1.60 -12.88
CA ILE A 32 5.02 -1.07 -12.25
C ILE A 32 5.64 -2.08 -11.25
N ASP A 33 4.81 -2.87 -10.57
CA ASP A 33 5.32 -3.92 -9.67
C ASP A 33 6.09 -4.98 -10.47
N LEU A 34 5.55 -5.37 -11.62
CA LEU A 34 6.19 -6.36 -12.49
C LEU A 34 7.48 -5.82 -13.07
N LYS A 35 7.49 -4.55 -13.46
CA LYS A 35 8.66 -3.89 -14.02
C LYS A 35 9.79 -3.77 -13.01
N ASP A 36 9.45 -3.37 -11.79
CA ASP A 36 10.46 -3.10 -10.75
C ASP A 36 10.84 -4.33 -9.94
N GLY A 37 10.03 -5.39 -9.99
CA GLY A 37 10.34 -6.66 -9.32
C GLY A 37 9.96 -6.70 -7.85
N TYR A 38 9.09 -5.81 -7.38
CA TYR A 38 8.58 -5.80 -6.01
C TYR A 38 7.22 -5.13 -5.93
N VAL A 39 6.47 -5.43 -4.87
CA VAL A 39 5.17 -4.79 -4.62
C VAL A 39 5.42 -3.43 -3.97
N HIS A 40 4.85 -2.38 -4.55
CA HIS A 40 5.01 -1.01 -4.05
C HIS A 40 4.06 -0.76 -2.89
N LEU A 41 4.62 -0.40 -1.74
CA LEU A 41 3.88 -0.07 -0.53
C LEU A 41 4.23 1.35 -0.07
N SER A 42 3.50 1.83 0.92
CA SER A 42 3.72 3.15 1.52
C SER A 42 3.66 3.04 3.04
N THR A 43 4.36 3.93 3.74
CA THR A 43 4.13 4.11 5.16
C THR A 43 2.82 4.88 5.38
N ARG A 44 2.35 4.95 6.62
CA ARG A 44 1.14 5.71 6.94
C ARG A 44 1.29 7.19 6.58
N GLU A 45 2.47 7.74 6.77
CA GLU A 45 2.77 9.15 6.45
C GLU A 45 2.83 9.40 4.95
N GLN A 46 3.08 8.37 4.15
CA GLN A 46 3.27 8.50 2.70
C GLN A 46 2.01 8.16 1.88
N VAL A 47 1.13 7.32 2.42
CA VAL A 47 0.09 6.68 1.60
C VAL A 47 -0.92 7.66 1.02
N LEU A 48 -1.31 8.70 1.77
CA LEU A 48 -2.28 9.68 1.28
C LEU A 48 -1.70 10.53 0.16
N GLU A 49 -0.45 10.90 0.23
CA GLU A 49 0.22 11.63 -0.85
C GLU A 49 0.42 10.75 -2.08
N THR A 50 0.75 9.48 -1.88
CA THR A 50 0.83 8.53 -2.99
C THR A 50 -0.53 8.40 -3.69
N ALA A 51 -1.62 8.35 -2.90
CA ALA A 51 -2.98 8.31 -3.46
C ALA A 51 -3.26 9.57 -4.29
N ARG A 52 -2.90 10.74 -3.79
CA ARG A 52 -3.08 12.00 -4.50
C ARG A 52 -2.34 12.03 -5.83
N LEU A 53 -1.09 11.55 -5.83
CA LEU A 53 -0.23 11.62 -7.02
C LEU A 53 -0.60 10.59 -8.09
N HIS A 54 -1.04 9.39 -7.69
CA HIS A 54 -1.17 8.27 -8.62
C HIS A 54 -2.60 7.74 -8.79
N PHE A 55 -3.54 8.16 -7.94
CA PHE A 55 -4.92 7.67 -7.96
C PHE A 55 -5.94 8.80 -7.98
N ALA A 56 -5.57 9.93 -8.59
CA ALA A 56 -6.44 11.10 -8.67
C ALA A 56 -7.81 10.72 -9.27
N GLY A 57 -8.86 11.17 -8.62
CA GLY A 57 -10.22 10.92 -9.09
C GLY A 57 -10.82 9.57 -8.71
N ALA A 58 -10.07 8.70 -8.05
CA ALA A 58 -10.59 7.40 -7.63
C ALA A 58 -11.57 7.56 -6.47
N ASP A 59 -12.77 6.99 -6.60
CA ASP A 59 -13.82 7.07 -5.58
C ASP A 59 -13.94 5.81 -4.72
N ASP A 60 -13.28 4.73 -5.10
CA ASP A 60 -13.37 3.43 -4.42
C ASP A 60 -12.01 2.95 -3.89
N LEU A 61 -11.13 3.87 -3.60
CA LEU A 61 -9.77 3.54 -3.19
C LEU A 61 -9.72 3.09 -1.73
N LEU A 62 -8.95 2.03 -1.50
CA LEU A 62 -8.69 1.47 -0.18
C LEU A 62 -7.20 1.52 0.14
N ALA A 63 -6.87 1.68 1.41
CA ALA A 63 -5.53 1.45 1.92
C ALA A 63 -5.56 0.12 2.68
N LEU A 64 -4.87 -0.88 2.13
CA LEU A 64 -4.76 -2.18 2.78
C LEU A 64 -3.67 -2.10 3.83
N GLU A 65 -4.04 -2.25 5.09
CA GLU A 65 -3.14 -2.12 6.23
C GLU A 65 -2.46 -3.46 6.50
N ILE A 66 -1.13 -3.46 6.48
CA ILE A 66 -0.31 -4.66 6.56
C ILE A 66 0.62 -4.52 7.76
N PRO A 67 0.52 -5.40 8.77
CA PRO A 67 1.49 -5.41 9.86
C PRO A 67 2.89 -5.69 9.30
N VAL A 68 3.86 -4.87 9.65
CA VAL A 68 5.23 -5.05 9.18
C VAL A 68 5.75 -6.43 9.57
N GLU A 69 5.40 -6.92 10.76
CA GLU A 69 5.84 -8.24 11.22
C GLU A 69 5.40 -9.39 10.30
N ALA A 70 4.27 -9.24 9.61
CA ALA A 70 3.76 -10.27 8.69
C ALA A 70 4.62 -10.41 7.43
N VAL A 71 5.33 -9.37 7.05
CA VAL A 71 6.08 -9.29 5.78
C VAL A 71 7.56 -8.95 5.99
N ALA A 72 8.03 -8.90 7.24
CA ALA A 72 9.34 -8.35 7.59
C ALA A 72 10.52 -9.01 6.86
N GLU A 73 10.46 -10.32 6.61
CA GLU A 73 11.56 -11.05 5.96
C GLU A 73 11.82 -10.59 4.52
N ASP A 74 10.76 -10.13 3.84
CA ASP A 74 10.83 -9.77 2.43
C ASP A 74 10.60 -8.28 2.18
N LEU A 75 10.57 -7.49 3.25
CA LEU A 75 10.31 -6.05 3.18
C LEU A 75 11.62 -5.28 3.27
N LYS A 76 11.82 -4.36 2.32
CA LYS A 76 12.97 -3.45 2.32
C LYS A 76 12.50 -2.02 2.17
N PHE A 77 13.10 -1.11 2.94
CA PHE A 77 12.87 0.32 2.78
C PHE A 77 13.95 0.88 1.87
N GLU A 78 13.56 1.37 0.70
CA GLU A 78 14.49 1.77 -0.35
C GLU A 78 14.15 3.15 -0.89
N LEU A 79 15.18 3.91 -1.25
CA LEU A 79 15.02 5.27 -1.75
C LEU A 79 14.26 5.30 -3.08
N ALA A 80 13.21 6.14 -3.14
CA ALA A 80 12.55 6.50 -4.38
C ALA A 80 13.08 7.87 -4.80
N PRO A 81 13.98 7.95 -5.80
CA PRO A 81 14.69 9.21 -6.09
C PRO A 81 13.78 10.38 -6.43
N LYS A 82 12.68 10.12 -7.12
CA LYS A 82 11.75 11.18 -7.53
C LYS A 82 11.03 11.83 -6.35
N ARG A 83 10.80 11.07 -5.27
CA ARG A 83 10.14 11.58 -4.07
C ARG A 83 11.13 11.94 -2.96
N GLY A 84 12.38 11.53 -3.07
CA GLY A 84 13.40 11.81 -2.09
C GLY A 84 13.19 11.13 -0.75
N GLU A 85 12.41 10.06 -0.71
CA GLU A 85 12.06 9.32 0.50
C GLU A 85 12.27 7.83 0.30
N GLU A 86 12.46 7.12 1.41
CA GLU A 86 12.46 5.67 1.39
C GLU A 86 11.03 5.15 1.46
N PHE A 87 10.71 4.20 0.58
CA PHE A 87 9.42 3.53 0.56
C PHE A 87 9.60 2.04 0.86
N PRO A 88 8.61 1.41 1.52
CA PRO A 88 8.65 -0.03 1.72
C PRO A 88 8.37 -0.77 0.40
N HIS A 89 9.25 -1.69 0.07
CA HIS A 89 9.15 -2.54 -1.13
C HIS A 89 9.09 -4.00 -0.68
N LEU A 90 8.06 -4.71 -1.12
CA LEU A 90 7.85 -6.10 -0.73
C LEU A 90 8.32 -7.03 -1.84
N TYR A 91 9.32 -7.87 -1.54
CA TYR A 91 9.96 -8.75 -2.51
C TYR A 91 9.34 -10.15 -2.52
N ARG A 92 8.05 -10.22 -2.43
CA ARG A 92 7.22 -11.40 -2.65
C ARG A 92 5.79 -10.96 -2.94
N ASP A 93 4.92 -11.91 -3.27
CA ASP A 93 3.50 -11.61 -3.42
C ASP A 93 2.92 -11.12 -2.10
N LEU A 94 2.05 -10.13 -2.18
CA LEU A 94 1.23 -9.71 -1.04
C LEU A 94 0.01 -10.64 -0.98
N LEU A 95 -0.16 -11.30 0.15
CA LEU A 95 -1.23 -12.27 0.33
C LEU A 95 -2.40 -11.65 1.10
N ALA A 96 -3.60 -12.15 0.86
CA ALA A 96 -4.78 -11.72 1.60
C ALA A 96 -4.57 -11.85 3.11
N GLY A 97 -3.89 -12.90 3.53
CA GLY A 97 -3.59 -13.14 4.96
C GLY A 97 -2.61 -12.16 5.59
N ASP A 98 -1.90 -11.37 4.78
CA ASP A 98 -0.99 -10.33 5.27
C ASP A 98 -1.75 -9.05 5.66
N VAL A 99 -2.99 -8.90 5.21
CA VAL A 99 -3.77 -7.68 5.37
C VAL A 99 -4.60 -7.76 6.65
N ALA A 100 -4.34 -6.85 7.58
CA ALA A 100 -5.08 -6.80 8.85
C ALA A 100 -6.39 -6.01 8.73
N ALA A 101 -6.43 -5.01 7.86
CA ALA A 101 -7.62 -4.18 7.67
C ALA A 101 -7.60 -3.55 6.28
N ALA A 102 -8.78 -3.32 5.73
CA ALA A 102 -8.95 -2.55 4.50
C ALA A 102 -9.65 -1.24 4.88
N LEU A 103 -8.93 -0.13 4.76
CA LEU A 103 -9.42 1.18 5.17
C LEU A 103 -9.91 1.94 3.95
N ARG A 104 -11.15 2.45 4.02
CA ARG A 104 -11.67 3.31 2.95
C ARG A 104 -10.89 4.62 2.96
N LEU A 105 -10.56 5.13 1.77
CA LEU A 105 -10.03 6.47 1.63
C LEU A 105 -11.15 7.38 1.10
N GLU A 106 -11.36 8.49 1.79
CA GLU A 106 -12.35 9.48 1.40
C GLU A 106 -11.69 10.56 0.58
N ARG A 107 -12.28 10.90 -0.55
CA ARG A 107 -11.74 11.89 -1.47
C ARG A 107 -12.42 13.23 -1.28
N ASP A 108 -11.61 14.29 -1.20
CA ASP A 108 -12.07 15.67 -1.21
C ASP A 108 -11.23 16.44 -2.23
N GLY A 109 -11.78 16.61 -3.43
CA GLY A 109 -11.03 17.18 -4.54
C GLY A 109 -9.88 16.25 -4.94
N GLU A 110 -8.65 16.73 -4.86
CA GLU A 110 -7.46 15.92 -5.16
C GLU A 110 -6.89 15.23 -3.93
N PHE A 111 -7.40 15.54 -2.74
CA PHE A 111 -6.86 15.02 -1.48
C PHE A 111 -7.65 13.82 -0.97
N PHE A 112 -6.95 12.97 -0.24
CA PHE A 112 -7.54 11.79 0.39
C PHE A 112 -7.32 11.84 1.91
N SER A 113 -8.26 11.24 2.64
CA SER A 113 -8.16 11.07 4.08
C SER A 113 -8.60 9.65 4.45
N PHE A 114 -8.17 9.19 5.62
CA PHE A 114 -8.58 7.88 6.10
C PHE A 114 -10.04 7.91 6.57
N GLY A 115 -10.82 6.96 6.08
CA GLY A 115 -12.17 6.71 6.53
C GLY A 115 -12.24 5.45 7.39
N SER A 116 -13.44 4.85 7.45
CA SER A 116 -13.66 3.65 8.24
C SER A 116 -13.08 2.40 7.58
N SER A 117 -12.80 1.38 8.37
CA SER A 117 -12.46 0.06 7.84
C SER A 117 -13.69 -0.63 7.26
N LEU A 118 -13.45 -1.49 6.30
CA LEU A 118 -14.50 -2.34 5.75
C LEU A 118 -14.91 -3.42 6.73
#